data_e6399f8f773ae754f4ad1fb2ab7e3692
#
_entry.id   e6399f8f773ae754f4ad1fb2ab7e3692
#
_cell.length_a   1.000
_cell.length_b   1.000
_cell.length_c   1.000
_cell.angle_alpha   90.00
_cell.angle_beta   90.00
_cell.angle_gamma   90.00
#
_symmetry.space_group_name_H-M   'P 1'
#
loop_
_entity.id
_entity.type
_entity.pdbx_description
1 polymer ?
#
loop_
_entity_poly.entity_id
_entity_poly.type
_entity_poly.pdbx_seq_one_letter_code
_entity_poly.pdbx_strand_id
1 'polypeptide(L)' 'MKCFFCDTEVRWNNDFDSEDIDPDSEYTITSYYECDNCKAWYEVSTNKK' A
#
# COMPACT_ATOMS: atom_id res chain seq x y z
N MET A 1 -7.51 0.38 7.18
CA MET A 1 -8.09 0.30 5.83
C MET A 1 -8.78 -1.04 5.66
N LYS A 2 -9.93 -1.04 5.03
CA LYS A 2 -10.68 -2.27 4.83
C LYS A 2 -10.65 -2.70 3.37
N CYS A 3 -10.71 -4.01 3.17
CA CYS A 3 -10.73 -4.60 1.84
C CYS A 3 -11.99 -4.19 1.08
N PHE A 4 -11.83 -3.82 -0.19
CA PHE A 4 -12.97 -3.42 -1.02
C PHE A 4 -13.84 -4.59 -1.46
N PHE A 5 -13.32 -5.81 -1.34
CA PHE A 5 -14.02 -7.01 -1.83
C PHE A 5 -14.77 -7.73 -0.72
N CYS A 6 -14.17 -7.85 0.45
CA CYS A 6 -14.74 -8.63 1.55
C CYS A 6 -14.94 -7.84 2.82
N ASP A 7 -14.58 -6.56 2.82
CA ASP A 7 -14.73 -5.65 3.96
C ASP A 7 -13.97 -6.10 5.22
N THR A 8 -13.00 -6.97 5.05
CA THR A 8 -12.12 -7.41 6.13
C THR A 8 -10.99 -6.39 6.30
N GLU A 9 -10.58 -6.13 7.54
CA GLU A 9 -9.46 -5.23 7.79
C GLU A 9 -8.20 -5.77 7.12
N VAL A 10 -7.59 -4.97 6.25
CA VAL A 10 -6.35 -5.37 5.61
C VAL A 10 -5.18 -5.15 6.56
N ARG A 11 -4.17 -5.98 6.42
CA ARG A 11 -2.97 -5.95 7.26
C ARG A 11 -1.85 -5.23 6.52
N TRP A 12 -1.13 -4.37 7.25
CA TRP A 12 0.08 -3.76 6.71
C TRP A 12 1.12 -4.83 6.45
N ASN A 13 1.70 -4.80 5.27
CA ASN A 13 2.72 -5.76 4.87
C ASN A 13 4.11 -5.12 4.92
N ASN A 14 4.35 -4.09 4.10
CA ASN A 14 5.65 -3.48 4.03
C ASN A 14 5.56 -2.07 3.45
N ASP A 15 6.60 -1.26 3.73
CA ASP A 15 6.77 0.07 3.15
C ASP A 15 8.03 0.10 2.31
N PHE A 16 7.99 0.86 1.22
CA PHE A 16 9.15 1.09 0.37
C PHE A 16 9.28 2.57 0.06
N ASP A 17 10.50 3.04 -0.12
CA ASP A 17 10.72 4.39 -0.62
C ASP A 17 10.24 4.46 -2.07
N SER A 18 9.39 5.43 -2.37
CA SER A 18 8.85 5.57 -3.72
C SER A 18 9.92 5.84 -4.76
N GLU A 19 11.00 6.53 -4.38
CA GLU A 19 12.08 6.81 -5.31
C GLU A 19 12.91 5.57 -5.68
N ASP A 20 12.86 4.50 -4.86
CA ASP A 20 13.49 3.23 -5.21
C ASP A 20 12.70 2.50 -6.31
N ILE A 21 11.39 2.75 -6.37
CA ILE A 21 10.51 2.15 -7.36
C ILE A 21 10.47 3.03 -8.61
N ASP A 22 10.33 4.34 -8.42
CA ASP A 22 10.25 5.33 -9.49
C ASP A 22 10.94 6.62 -9.03
N PRO A 23 12.18 6.89 -9.50
CA PRO A 23 12.94 8.09 -9.10
C PRO A 23 12.24 9.41 -9.43
N ASP A 24 11.32 9.41 -10.39
CA ASP A 24 10.58 10.60 -10.77
C ASP A 24 9.26 10.74 -10.03
N SER A 25 8.98 9.85 -9.08
CA SER A 25 7.73 9.86 -8.34
C SER A 25 7.61 11.10 -7.44
N GLU A 26 6.40 11.64 -7.37
CA GLU A 26 6.06 12.72 -6.44
C GLU A 26 5.80 12.20 -5.04
N TYR A 27 5.67 10.90 -4.88
CA TYR A 27 5.40 10.26 -3.60
C TYR A 27 6.69 9.94 -2.87
N THR A 28 6.61 9.90 -1.57
CA THR A 28 7.77 9.61 -0.72
C THR A 28 7.81 8.15 -0.30
N ILE A 29 6.66 7.61 0.10
CA ILE A 29 6.57 6.25 0.62
C ILE A 29 5.40 5.54 -0.05
N THR A 30 5.63 4.30 -0.45
CA THR A 30 4.60 3.40 -0.94
C THR A 30 4.43 2.27 0.06
N SER A 31 3.24 2.14 0.61
CA SER A 31 2.91 1.10 1.59
C SER A 31 2.09 0.00 0.94
N TYR A 32 2.38 -1.25 1.31
CA TYR A 32 1.66 -2.41 0.80
C TYR A 32 0.83 -3.03 1.90
N TYR A 33 -0.41 -3.35 1.58
CA TYR A 33 -1.36 -3.99 2.49
C TYR A 33 -1.88 -5.27 1.85
N GLU A 34 -2.21 -6.24 2.68
CA GLU A 34 -2.71 -7.53 2.21
C GLU A 34 -3.94 -7.93 3.01
N CYS A 35 -4.94 -8.45 2.31
CA CYS A 35 -6.12 -9.01 2.93
C CYS A 35 -5.93 -10.50 3.18
N ASP A 36 -6.06 -10.94 4.42
CA ASP A 36 -5.91 -12.34 4.77
C ASP A 36 -7.10 -13.20 4.35
N ASN A 37 -8.24 -12.56 4.12
CA ASN A 37 -9.47 -13.28 3.80
C ASN A 37 -9.60 -13.63 2.32
N CYS A 38 -9.47 -12.65 1.44
CA CYS A 38 -9.65 -12.86 -0.01
C CYS A 38 -8.35 -12.81 -0.81
N LYS A 39 -7.21 -12.65 -0.14
CA LYS A 39 -5.89 -12.59 -0.76
C LYS A 39 -5.67 -11.39 -1.67
N ALA A 40 -6.50 -10.37 -1.56
CA ALA A 40 -6.28 -9.12 -2.27
C ALA A 40 -5.13 -8.36 -1.65
N TRP A 41 -4.45 -7.56 -2.46
CA TRP A 41 -3.39 -6.70 -1.95
C TRP A 41 -3.58 -5.28 -2.48
N TYR A 42 -3.05 -4.31 -1.75
CA TYR A 42 -3.23 -2.89 -2.06
C TYR A 42 -1.91 -2.15 -1.94
N GLU A 43 -1.79 -1.15 -2.79
CA GLU A 43 -0.64 -0.25 -2.77
C GLU A 43 -1.15 1.16 -2.49
N VAL A 44 -0.63 1.77 -1.43
CA VAL A 44 -1.00 3.12 -1.03
C VAL A 44 0.24 3.99 -1.08
N SER A 45 0.24 4.97 -1.98
CA SER A 45 1.35 5.91 -2.10
C SER A 45 1.02 7.17 -1.33
N THR A 46 1.95 7.60 -0.51
CA THR A 46 1.77 8.77 0.37
C THR A 46 2.77 9.85 0.01
N ASN A 47 2.29 11.07 -0.15
CA ASN A 47 3.15 12.23 -0.35
C ASN A 47 3.53 12.79 1.01
N LYS A 48 4.82 13.01 1.19
CA LYS A 48 5.36 13.50 2.46
C LYS A 48 5.01 14.96 2.73
N LYS A 49 4.71 15.71 1.70
CA LYS A 49 4.44 17.14 1.83
C LYS A 49 3.00 17.42 2.22
#